data_80d9e3f6346a3883fd3391d7cdbef4f9
#
_entry.id   80d9e3f6346a3883fd3391d7cdbef4f9
#
_cell.length_a   1.000
_cell.length_b   1.000
_cell.length_c   1.000
_cell.angle_alpha   90.00
_cell.angle_beta   90.00
_cell.angle_gamma   90.00
#
_symmetry.space_group_name_H-M   'P 1'
#
loop_
_entity.id
_entity.type
_entity.pdbx_description
1 polymer ?
#
loop_
_entity_poly.entity_id
_entity_poly.type
_entity_poly.pdbx_seq_one_letter_code
_entity_poly.pdbx_strand_id
1 'polypeptide(L)'
;MSNLKDFNWTGFWKDTDYAFESYIGRDVTDENIKDAEAELGYILPTAYIELLKNHNGGVVNKNCFINDDDDCVYITGIYGIDRDKKYSLLGEMGNEFWISKVKYPPIGVVVADTISGGHDMIFLDYRECGPTGEPKVVRVDQECDYSITPLADNFGDFIKNLYFSIEDITDEEFQSLSDVEKVKLLNEQEGIDFKRAMELLTNIGIDNLSPTLLSALGRMYNNTGRAAEAIDLFERIDEAHRDWSWYYRCGYAHAMLRSE
;
A
#
# COMPACT_ATOMS: atom_id res chain seq x y z
N MET A 1 18.30 7.33 7.46
CA MET A 1 17.66 7.62 6.16
C MET A 1 17.45 6.29 5.45
N SER A 2 16.21 5.92 5.20
CA SER A 2 15.90 4.74 4.39
C SER A 2 16.10 5.12 2.92
N ASN A 3 16.78 4.26 2.15
CA ASN A 3 16.99 4.46 0.71
C ASN A 3 16.31 3.33 -0.07
N LEU A 4 16.12 3.51 -1.37
CA LEU A 4 15.51 2.57 -2.30
C LEU A 4 16.51 1.97 -3.30
N LYS A 5 17.82 2.16 -3.05
CA LYS A 5 18.88 1.76 -4.00
C LYS A 5 18.84 0.28 -4.35
N ASP A 6 18.52 -0.57 -3.38
CA ASP A 6 18.44 -2.03 -3.55
C ASP A 6 16.97 -2.52 -3.53
N PHE A 7 16.01 -1.61 -3.72
CA PHE A 7 14.58 -1.96 -3.73
C PHE A 7 14.25 -2.73 -5.01
N ASN A 8 13.48 -3.82 -4.86
CA ASN A 8 13.02 -4.61 -6.00
C ASN A 8 11.78 -3.96 -6.63
N TRP A 9 11.96 -3.33 -7.77
CA TRP A 9 10.92 -2.67 -8.55
C TRP A 9 10.06 -3.61 -9.40
N THR A 10 10.40 -4.91 -9.46
CA THR A 10 9.65 -5.88 -10.27
C THR A 10 8.19 -5.94 -9.82
N GLY A 11 7.26 -5.70 -10.74
CA GLY A 11 5.83 -5.70 -10.47
C GLY A 11 5.33 -4.53 -9.58
N PHE A 12 6.16 -3.53 -9.28
CA PHE A 12 5.74 -2.37 -8.48
C PHE A 12 4.84 -1.42 -9.25
N TRP A 13 5.13 -1.19 -10.54
CA TRP A 13 4.41 -0.26 -11.41
C TRP A 13 3.36 -0.95 -12.26
N LYS A 14 2.27 -0.24 -12.55
CA LYS A 14 1.17 -0.63 -13.44
C LYS A 14 1.18 0.26 -14.68
N ASP A 15 2.00 -0.13 -15.66
CA ASP A 15 2.24 0.62 -16.89
C ASP A 15 1.11 0.43 -17.91
N THR A 16 0.02 1.15 -17.71
CA THR A 16 -1.15 1.20 -18.60
C THR A 16 -1.09 2.44 -19.48
N ASP A 17 -1.90 2.48 -20.57
CA ASP A 17 -2.04 3.67 -21.41
C ASP A 17 -2.41 4.90 -20.56
N TYR A 18 -3.31 4.74 -19.58
CA TYR A 18 -3.67 5.80 -18.65
C TYR A 18 -2.47 6.27 -17.80
N ALA A 19 -1.64 5.35 -17.30
CA ALA A 19 -0.44 5.70 -16.56
C ALA A 19 0.54 6.50 -17.42
N PHE A 20 0.77 6.06 -18.66
CA PHE A 20 1.61 6.78 -19.64
C PHE A 20 1.06 8.16 -20.00
N GLU A 21 -0.23 8.29 -20.20
CA GLU A 21 -0.84 9.59 -20.53
C GLU A 21 -0.80 10.56 -19.34
N SER A 22 -1.06 10.09 -18.11
CA SER A 22 -1.41 10.94 -16.99
C SER A 22 -0.29 11.13 -15.95
N TYR A 23 0.60 10.14 -15.76
CA TYR A 23 1.60 10.12 -14.67
C TYR A 23 3.03 10.00 -15.14
N ILE A 24 3.32 9.03 -16.04
CA ILE A 24 4.69 8.63 -16.36
C ILE A 24 5.36 9.70 -17.21
N GLY A 25 6.34 10.36 -16.62
CA GLY A 25 7.13 11.40 -17.28
C GLY A 25 8.35 10.85 -18.00
N ARG A 26 9.09 11.74 -18.65
CA ARG A 26 10.37 11.47 -19.28
C ARG A 26 11.44 11.16 -18.24
N ASP A 27 12.53 10.51 -18.66
CA ASP A 27 13.67 10.22 -17.80
C ASP A 27 14.16 11.47 -17.05
N VAL A 28 14.47 11.29 -15.78
CA VAL A 28 14.85 12.39 -14.88
C VAL A 28 16.35 12.61 -14.85
N THR A 29 16.77 13.87 -15.00
CA THR A 29 18.15 14.31 -14.82
C THR A 29 18.34 15.03 -13.49
N ASP A 30 19.59 15.15 -13.02
CA ASP A 30 19.91 15.93 -11.81
C ASP A 30 19.55 17.41 -11.96
N GLU A 31 19.53 17.94 -13.18
CA GLU A 31 19.11 19.31 -13.49
C GLU A 31 17.60 19.46 -13.29
N ASN A 32 16.80 18.53 -13.85
CA ASN A 32 15.34 18.55 -13.66
C ASN A 32 14.94 18.46 -12.19
N ILE A 33 15.65 17.66 -11.39
CA ILE A 33 15.43 17.57 -9.94
C ILE A 33 15.65 18.92 -9.27
N LYS A 34 16.82 19.54 -9.54
CA LYS A 34 17.15 20.86 -8.96
C LYS A 34 16.16 21.95 -9.34
N ASP A 35 15.70 21.95 -10.59
CA ASP A 35 14.70 22.91 -11.05
C ASP A 35 13.36 22.70 -10.34
N ALA A 36 12.96 21.43 -10.14
CA ALA A 36 11.77 21.09 -9.39
C ALA A 36 11.87 21.50 -7.91
N GLU A 37 13.00 21.20 -7.26
CA GLU A 37 13.26 21.60 -5.87
C GLU A 37 13.23 23.13 -5.69
N ALA A 38 13.83 23.85 -6.64
CA ALA A 38 13.83 25.32 -6.60
C ALA A 38 12.42 25.91 -6.74
N GLU A 39 11.55 25.33 -7.57
CA GLU A 39 10.17 25.78 -7.75
C GLU A 39 9.29 25.39 -6.58
N LEU A 40 9.43 24.15 -6.07
CA LEU A 40 8.67 23.67 -4.92
C LEU A 40 9.09 24.38 -3.62
N GLY A 41 10.34 24.84 -3.53
CA GLY A 41 10.93 25.41 -2.31
C GLY A 41 11.35 24.38 -1.27
N TYR A 42 11.46 23.11 -1.66
CA TYR A 42 11.84 21.98 -0.79
C TYR A 42 12.89 21.12 -1.47
N ILE A 43 13.83 20.57 -0.68
CA ILE A 43 14.74 19.53 -1.15
C ILE A 43 14.03 18.17 -1.06
N LEU A 44 13.99 17.43 -2.18
CA LEU A 44 13.34 16.13 -2.22
C LEU A 44 14.16 15.05 -1.51
N PRO A 45 13.54 14.12 -0.77
CA PRO A 45 14.23 13.03 -0.10
C PRO A 45 15.03 12.16 -1.09
N THR A 46 16.17 11.66 -0.65
CA THR A 46 17.01 10.77 -1.48
C THR A 46 16.23 9.58 -2.02
N ALA A 47 15.38 8.95 -1.18
CA ALA A 47 14.54 7.83 -1.61
C ALA A 47 13.53 8.22 -2.70
N TYR A 48 12.98 9.43 -2.65
CA TYR A 48 12.07 9.92 -3.70
C TYR A 48 12.83 10.18 -5.01
N ILE A 49 14.02 10.75 -4.94
CA ILE A 49 14.90 10.94 -6.11
C ILE A 49 15.29 9.58 -6.73
N GLU A 50 15.58 8.57 -5.92
CA GLU A 50 15.87 7.21 -6.38
C GLU A 50 14.67 6.60 -7.11
N LEU A 51 13.46 6.78 -6.60
CA LEU A 51 12.21 6.39 -7.27
C LEU A 51 12.07 7.12 -8.62
N LEU A 52 12.21 8.45 -8.64
CA LEU A 52 12.08 9.25 -9.86
C LEU A 52 13.09 8.85 -10.96
N LYS A 53 14.31 8.49 -10.57
CA LYS A 53 15.37 8.02 -11.50
C LYS A 53 15.11 6.61 -12.00
N ASN A 54 14.39 5.78 -11.25
CA ASN A 54 13.96 4.47 -11.70
C ASN A 54 12.72 4.58 -12.62
N HIS A 55 11.75 5.40 -12.18
CA HIS A 55 10.49 5.61 -12.88
C HIS A 55 9.92 6.99 -12.50
N ASN A 56 9.73 7.87 -13.49
CA ASN A 56 9.34 9.27 -13.23
C ASN A 56 7.83 9.41 -13.00
N GLY A 57 7.35 8.93 -11.85
CA GLY A 57 5.93 8.85 -11.51
C GLY A 57 5.23 7.66 -12.16
N GLY A 58 4.03 7.32 -11.72
CA GLY A 58 3.28 6.21 -12.29
C GLY A 58 2.17 5.71 -11.37
N VAL A 59 1.31 4.88 -11.93
CA VAL A 59 0.32 4.10 -11.18
C VAL A 59 1.01 2.90 -10.52
N VAL A 60 0.66 2.57 -9.30
CA VAL A 60 1.31 1.49 -8.54
C VAL A 60 0.43 0.26 -8.43
N ASN A 61 1.03 -0.94 -8.52
CA ASN A 61 0.36 -2.20 -8.23
C ASN A 61 0.25 -2.45 -6.72
N LYS A 62 1.34 -2.16 -5.98
CA LYS A 62 1.30 -2.17 -4.52
C LYS A 62 0.71 -0.85 -4.05
N ASN A 63 -0.60 -0.81 -3.97
CA ASN A 63 -1.38 0.42 -3.84
C ASN A 63 -2.01 0.63 -2.46
N CYS A 64 -1.85 -0.29 -1.52
CA CYS A 64 -2.37 -0.18 -0.16
C CYS A 64 -1.24 0.09 0.84
N PHE A 65 -1.37 1.14 1.64
CA PHE A 65 -0.58 1.39 2.83
C PHE A 65 -1.47 1.13 4.05
N ILE A 66 -1.00 0.28 4.96
CA ILE A 66 -1.71 -0.03 6.20
C ILE A 66 -1.10 0.82 7.30
N ASN A 67 -1.91 1.69 7.92
CA ASN A 67 -1.48 2.54 9.01
C ASN A 67 -1.50 1.79 10.37
N ASP A 68 -1.11 2.48 11.45
CA ASP A 68 -1.05 1.89 12.80
C ASP A 68 -2.44 1.54 13.38
N ASP A 69 -3.52 2.07 12.80
CA ASP A 69 -4.90 1.79 13.18
C ASP A 69 -5.53 0.66 12.32
N ASP A 70 -4.71 -0.05 11.53
CA ASP A 70 -5.10 -1.10 10.58
C ASP A 70 -6.01 -0.62 9.42
N ASP A 71 -6.10 0.70 9.21
CA ASP A 71 -6.80 1.28 8.07
C ASP A 71 -5.93 1.20 6.80
N CYS A 72 -6.55 0.79 5.70
CA CYS A 72 -5.90 0.75 4.40
C CYS A 72 -6.06 2.06 3.64
N VAL A 73 -4.95 2.75 3.40
CA VAL A 73 -4.89 3.95 2.55
C VAL A 73 -4.56 3.51 1.12
N TYR A 74 -5.50 3.62 0.21
CA TYR A 74 -5.32 3.22 -1.19
C TYR A 74 -4.78 4.37 -2.04
N ILE A 75 -3.63 4.13 -2.68
CA ILE A 75 -2.93 5.10 -3.52
C ILE A 75 -3.24 4.78 -4.98
N THR A 76 -3.57 5.79 -5.78
CA THR A 76 -3.74 5.63 -7.23
C THR A 76 -2.39 5.69 -7.92
N GLY A 77 -1.63 6.76 -7.69
CA GLY A 77 -0.34 6.95 -8.33
C GLY A 77 0.59 7.86 -7.56
N ILE A 78 1.90 7.67 -7.83
CA ILE A 78 2.97 8.50 -7.29
C ILE A 78 3.35 9.53 -8.35
N TYR A 79 3.49 10.78 -7.95
CA TYR A 79 3.76 11.90 -8.84
C TYR A 79 5.22 11.92 -9.30
N GLY A 80 5.42 12.17 -10.58
CA GLY A 80 6.73 12.48 -11.16
C GLY A 80 7.02 13.99 -11.16
N ILE A 81 8.02 14.41 -11.94
CA ILE A 81 8.39 15.83 -12.12
C ILE A 81 8.21 16.35 -13.55
N ASP A 82 7.49 15.65 -14.41
CA ASP A 82 7.26 16.10 -15.80
C ASP A 82 6.04 17.04 -15.86
N ARG A 83 6.24 18.27 -16.38
CA ARG A 83 5.19 19.28 -16.50
C ARG A 83 4.07 18.93 -17.47
N ASP A 84 4.38 18.08 -18.44
CA ASP A 84 3.42 17.67 -19.48
C ASP A 84 2.47 16.56 -18.96
N LYS A 85 2.69 16.07 -17.72
CA LYS A 85 1.83 15.07 -17.09
C LYS A 85 0.84 15.72 -16.13
N LYS A 86 -0.41 15.25 -16.22
CA LYS A 86 -1.49 15.79 -15.40
C LYS A 86 -1.20 15.62 -13.90
N TYR A 87 -0.86 14.39 -13.51
CA TYR A 87 -0.54 14.00 -12.12
C TYR A 87 0.98 13.93 -11.95
N SER A 88 1.56 15.09 -11.74
CA SER A 88 2.99 15.30 -11.52
C SER A 88 3.16 16.46 -10.53
N LEU A 89 4.28 16.54 -9.82
CA LEU A 89 4.55 17.61 -8.85
C LEU A 89 4.37 19.00 -9.46
N LEU A 90 4.76 19.17 -10.74
CA LEU A 90 4.75 20.43 -11.49
C LEU A 90 3.69 20.46 -12.60
N GLY A 91 2.83 19.45 -12.66
CA GLY A 91 1.79 19.31 -13.66
C GLY A 91 0.50 20.06 -13.34
N GLU A 92 -0.52 19.86 -14.17
CA GLU A 92 -1.83 20.53 -14.03
C GLU A 92 -2.47 20.29 -12.66
N MET A 93 -2.44 19.03 -12.17
CA MET A 93 -2.93 18.61 -10.86
C MET A 93 -1.75 18.42 -9.88
N GLY A 94 -0.74 19.27 -9.99
CA GLY A 94 0.46 19.23 -9.16
C GLY A 94 0.31 19.99 -7.85
N ASN A 95 1.46 20.23 -7.21
CA ASN A 95 1.52 20.83 -5.88
C ASN A 95 0.82 22.21 -5.81
N GLU A 96 1.03 23.08 -6.82
CA GLU A 96 0.38 24.40 -6.90
C GLU A 96 -1.14 24.27 -6.95
N PHE A 97 -1.68 23.33 -7.72
CA PHE A 97 -3.12 23.11 -7.81
C PHE A 97 -3.71 22.73 -6.45
N TRP A 98 -3.16 21.73 -5.79
CA TRP A 98 -3.71 21.23 -4.54
C TRP A 98 -3.63 22.26 -3.41
N ILE A 99 -2.53 22.99 -3.29
CA ILE A 99 -2.34 24.00 -2.24
C ILE A 99 -3.09 25.28 -2.56
N SER A 100 -2.96 25.82 -3.78
CA SER A 100 -3.48 27.15 -4.08
C SER A 100 -4.93 27.15 -4.54
N LYS A 101 -5.42 26.11 -5.21
CA LYS A 101 -6.80 26.01 -5.73
C LYS A 101 -7.72 25.24 -4.80
N VAL A 102 -7.31 24.04 -4.40
CA VAL A 102 -8.10 23.15 -3.53
C VAL A 102 -7.98 23.53 -2.06
N LYS A 103 -6.91 24.28 -1.69
CA LYS A 103 -6.67 24.78 -0.32
C LYS A 103 -6.19 23.74 0.68
N TYR A 104 -5.51 22.71 0.20
CA TYR A 104 -4.75 21.86 1.11
C TYR A 104 -3.72 22.67 1.92
N PRO A 105 -3.40 22.28 3.17
CA PRO A 105 -2.45 23.02 3.98
C PRO A 105 -1.05 23.00 3.35
N PRO A 106 -0.31 24.14 3.37
CA PRO A 106 1.02 24.24 2.76
C PRO A 106 2.09 23.63 3.69
N ILE A 107 1.97 22.35 4.00
CA ILE A 107 2.87 21.63 4.91
C ILE A 107 4.10 21.04 4.21
N GLY A 108 4.10 21.04 2.86
CA GLY A 108 5.18 20.47 2.06
C GLY A 108 4.76 20.13 0.64
N VAL A 109 5.05 18.94 0.17
CA VAL A 109 4.89 18.51 -1.21
C VAL A 109 3.88 17.37 -1.33
N VAL A 110 2.88 17.52 -2.19
CA VAL A 110 1.94 16.44 -2.58
C VAL A 110 2.69 15.46 -3.47
N VAL A 111 2.78 14.19 -3.07
CA VAL A 111 3.58 13.19 -3.79
C VAL A 111 2.78 12.03 -4.36
N ALA A 112 1.53 11.86 -3.92
CA ALA A 112 0.64 10.85 -4.46
C ALA A 112 -0.82 11.24 -4.25
N ASP A 113 -1.68 10.76 -5.14
CA ASP A 113 -3.12 10.80 -4.99
C ASP A 113 -3.66 9.44 -4.54
N THR A 114 -4.89 9.47 -4.03
CA THR A 114 -5.60 8.29 -3.57
C THR A 114 -6.80 8.00 -4.46
N ILE A 115 -7.45 6.86 -4.23
CA ILE A 115 -8.68 6.50 -4.94
C ILE A 115 -9.87 7.44 -4.63
N SER A 116 -9.73 8.32 -3.65
CA SER A 116 -10.77 9.27 -3.24
C SER A 116 -11.06 10.38 -4.27
N GLY A 117 -10.22 10.49 -5.32
CA GLY A 117 -10.38 11.52 -6.33
C GLY A 117 -10.03 12.93 -5.85
N GLY A 118 -9.19 13.05 -4.84
CA GLY A 118 -8.69 14.32 -4.30
C GLY A 118 -9.35 14.76 -3.00
N HIS A 119 -10.16 13.92 -2.36
CA HIS A 119 -10.67 14.16 -1.01
C HIS A 119 -9.61 13.91 0.06
N ASP A 120 -8.63 13.05 -0.23
CA ASP A 120 -7.41 12.92 0.56
C ASP A 120 -6.18 12.76 -0.34
N MET A 121 -5.04 13.23 0.14
CA MET A 121 -3.79 13.28 -0.61
C MET A 121 -2.61 12.89 0.29
N ILE A 122 -1.55 12.37 -0.32
CA ILE A 122 -0.31 11.99 0.37
C ILE A 122 0.72 13.09 0.21
N PHE A 123 1.27 13.52 1.34
CA PHE A 123 2.24 14.61 1.41
C PHE A 123 3.58 14.15 1.99
N LEU A 124 4.65 14.80 1.53
CA LEU A 124 5.88 14.95 2.28
C LEU A 124 5.70 16.13 3.23
N ASP A 125 5.68 15.87 4.54
CA ASP A 125 5.45 16.89 5.57
C ASP A 125 6.78 17.46 6.09
N TYR A 126 7.06 18.71 5.75
CA TYR A 126 8.30 19.40 6.11
C TYR A 126 8.19 20.28 7.37
N ARG A 127 7.06 20.28 8.06
CA ARG A 127 6.85 21.18 9.22
C ARG A 127 7.84 20.97 10.34
N GLU A 128 8.24 19.73 10.62
CA GLU A 128 9.16 19.41 11.72
C GLU A 128 10.62 19.51 11.30
N CYS A 129 10.97 19.17 10.05
CA CYS A 129 12.36 19.07 9.59
C CYS A 129 12.85 20.29 8.82
N GLY A 130 11.94 21.20 8.43
CA GLY A 130 12.24 22.33 7.54
C GLY A 130 12.47 21.92 6.09
N PRO A 131 12.58 22.88 5.16
CA PRO A 131 12.53 22.65 3.71
C PRO A 131 13.71 21.82 3.15
N THR A 132 14.73 21.55 3.93
CA THR A 132 15.93 20.80 3.53
C THR A 132 16.14 19.52 4.34
N GLY A 133 15.26 19.23 5.30
CA GLY A 133 15.33 18.05 6.15
C GLY A 133 14.66 16.83 5.53
N GLU A 134 14.66 15.70 6.24
CA GLU A 134 13.95 14.47 5.85
C GLU A 134 12.49 14.57 6.32
N PRO A 135 11.51 14.67 5.40
CA PRO A 135 10.10 14.81 5.77
C PRO A 135 9.46 13.47 6.12
N LYS A 136 8.44 13.52 6.98
CA LYS A 136 7.51 12.41 7.18
C LYS A 136 6.57 12.29 5.98
N VAL A 137 6.00 11.10 5.78
CA VAL A 137 4.89 10.89 4.85
C VAL A 137 3.59 10.90 5.64
N VAL A 138 2.65 11.72 5.19
CA VAL A 138 1.35 11.88 5.86
C VAL A 138 0.21 11.84 4.85
N ARG A 139 -0.96 11.36 5.29
CA ARG A 139 -2.24 11.55 4.60
C ARG A 139 -2.89 12.82 5.13
N VAL A 140 -3.42 13.63 4.23
CA VAL A 140 -4.23 14.81 4.57
C VAL A 140 -5.63 14.61 4.01
N ASP A 141 -6.65 14.63 4.87
CA ASP A 141 -8.04 14.35 4.55
C ASP A 141 -8.86 15.64 4.54
N GLN A 142 -9.32 16.09 3.35
CA GLN A 142 -10.10 17.29 3.17
C GLN A 142 -11.48 17.20 3.83
N GLU A 143 -12.12 16.02 3.81
CA GLU A 143 -13.45 15.82 4.37
C GLU A 143 -13.47 15.85 5.89
N CYS A 144 -12.31 15.59 6.52
CA CYS A 144 -12.08 15.65 7.95
C CYS A 144 -11.35 16.94 8.37
N ASP A 145 -11.71 18.09 7.78
CA ASP A 145 -11.13 19.42 8.08
C ASP A 145 -9.59 19.43 7.92
N TYR A 146 -9.10 18.79 6.85
CA TYR A 146 -7.68 18.62 6.55
C TYR A 146 -6.90 17.94 7.69
N SER A 147 -7.51 16.99 8.37
CA SER A 147 -6.82 16.18 9.38
C SER A 147 -5.59 15.48 8.78
N ILE A 148 -4.53 15.41 9.57
CA ILE A 148 -3.23 14.90 9.14
C ILE A 148 -2.92 13.62 9.90
N THR A 149 -2.85 12.52 9.17
CA THR A 149 -2.52 11.19 9.71
C THR A 149 -1.12 10.79 9.27
N PRO A 150 -0.16 10.55 10.19
CA PRO A 150 1.15 10.02 9.85
C PRO A 150 1.04 8.63 9.22
N LEU A 151 1.81 8.37 8.16
CA LEU A 151 1.92 7.07 7.51
C LEU A 151 3.32 6.46 7.71
N ALA A 152 4.37 7.24 7.50
CA ALA A 152 5.75 6.76 7.65
C ALA A 152 6.69 7.89 8.07
N ASP A 153 7.78 7.54 8.75
CA ASP A 153 8.80 8.50 9.20
C ASP A 153 9.64 9.07 8.04
N ASN A 154 9.63 8.43 6.87
CA ASN A 154 10.30 8.88 5.66
C ASN A 154 9.71 8.19 4.42
N PHE A 155 10.03 8.74 3.23
CA PHE A 155 9.49 8.23 1.96
C PHE A 155 9.97 6.81 1.62
N GLY A 156 11.19 6.45 1.96
CA GLY A 156 11.71 5.10 1.70
C GLY A 156 10.96 4.01 2.48
N ASP A 157 10.61 4.28 3.73
CA ASP A 157 9.82 3.37 4.54
C ASP A 157 8.36 3.32 4.07
N PHE A 158 7.80 4.44 3.63
CA PHE A 158 6.48 4.47 3.00
C PHE A 158 6.41 3.52 1.79
N ILE A 159 7.35 3.62 0.85
CA ILE A 159 7.39 2.76 -0.36
C ILE A 159 7.56 1.28 0.00
N LYS A 160 8.43 0.96 0.96
CA LYS A 160 8.70 -0.43 1.37
C LYS A 160 7.51 -1.09 2.07
N ASN A 161 6.62 -0.29 2.65
CA ASN A 161 5.43 -0.76 3.35
C ASN A 161 4.15 -0.66 2.51
N LEU A 162 4.26 -0.44 1.20
CA LEU A 162 3.14 -0.60 0.28
C LEU A 162 2.89 -2.08 -0.03
N TYR A 163 1.63 -2.48 0.03
CA TYR A 163 1.15 -3.83 -0.23
C TYR A 163 0.24 -3.87 -1.45
N PHE A 164 0.04 -5.07 -2.00
CA PHE A 164 -1.04 -5.29 -2.95
C PHE A 164 -2.39 -5.14 -2.24
N SER A 165 -3.38 -4.60 -2.95
CA SER A 165 -4.77 -4.81 -2.57
C SER A 165 -5.15 -6.26 -2.82
N ILE A 166 -5.91 -6.88 -1.91
CA ILE A 166 -6.38 -8.26 -2.07
C ILE A 166 -7.31 -8.40 -3.29
N GLU A 167 -7.98 -7.32 -3.68
CA GLU A 167 -8.89 -7.28 -4.81
C GLU A 167 -8.17 -7.23 -6.15
N ASP A 168 -7.02 -6.54 -6.19
CA ASP A 168 -6.27 -6.26 -7.42
C ASP A 168 -5.13 -7.25 -7.67
N ILE A 169 -4.65 -7.97 -6.64
CA ILE A 169 -3.52 -8.90 -6.79
C ILE A 169 -3.88 -10.07 -7.71
N THR A 170 -3.01 -10.35 -8.69
CA THR A 170 -3.14 -11.53 -9.52
C THR A 170 -2.74 -12.80 -8.78
N ASP A 171 -3.18 -13.97 -9.26
CA ASP A 171 -2.81 -15.27 -8.67
C ASP A 171 -1.30 -15.50 -8.72
N GLU A 172 -0.63 -15.11 -9.82
CA GLU A 172 0.81 -15.22 -9.99
C GLU A 172 1.56 -14.32 -9.02
N GLU A 173 1.14 -13.08 -8.84
CA GLU A 173 1.72 -12.14 -7.87
C GLU A 173 1.55 -12.67 -6.46
N PHE A 174 0.35 -13.11 -6.09
CA PHE A 174 0.09 -13.68 -4.77
C PHE A 174 0.94 -14.93 -4.50
N GLN A 175 1.06 -15.84 -5.46
CA GLN A 175 1.91 -17.03 -5.33
C GLN A 175 3.38 -16.67 -5.14
N SER A 176 3.86 -15.60 -5.75
CA SER A 176 5.25 -15.14 -5.63
C SER A 176 5.62 -14.54 -4.26
N LEU A 177 4.64 -14.13 -3.47
CA LEU A 177 4.85 -13.62 -2.12
C LEU A 177 5.37 -14.73 -1.18
N SER A 178 6.18 -14.34 -0.19
CA SER A 178 6.48 -15.23 0.94
C SER A 178 5.21 -15.48 1.79
N ASP A 179 5.20 -16.55 2.56
CA ASP A 179 4.07 -16.87 3.44
C ASP A 179 3.79 -15.76 4.47
N VAL A 180 4.85 -15.08 4.94
CA VAL A 180 4.72 -13.93 5.84
C VAL A 180 4.00 -12.78 5.17
N GLU A 181 4.37 -12.45 3.92
CA GLU A 181 3.70 -11.39 3.15
C GLU A 181 2.25 -11.76 2.81
N LYS A 182 2.00 -13.03 2.43
CA LYS A 182 0.64 -13.53 2.21
C LYS A 182 -0.23 -13.37 3.45
N VAL A 183 0.27 -13.79 4.62
CA VAL A 183 -0.46 -13.70 5.89
C VAL A 183 -0.71 -12.24 6.27
N LYS A 184 0.29 -11.36 6.09
CA LYS A 184 0.14 -9.95 6.35
C LYS A 184 -0.95 -9.35 5.47
N LEU A 185 -0.91 -9.59 4.16
CA LEU A 185 -1.93 -9.17 3.22
C LEU A 185 -3.35 -9.64 3.61
N LEU A 186 -3.47 -10.90 4.09
CA LEU A 186 -4.74 -11.50 4.46
C LEU A 186 -5.27 -11.09 5.85
N ASN A 187 -4.45 -10.53 6.72
CA ASN A 187 -4.81 -10.18 8.09
C ASN A 187 -4.99 -8.67 8.32
N GLU A 188 -4.23 -7.85 7.62
CA GLU A 188 -4.10 -6.42 7.90
C GLU A 188 -5.00 -5.53 7.04
N GLN A 189 -5.75 -6.09 6.09
CA GLN A 189 -6.72 -5.31 5.31
C GLN A 189 -8.10 -5.43 5.96
N GLU A 190 -8.56 -4.35 6.58
CA GLU A 190 -9.92 -4.26 7.10
C GLU A 190 -10.95 -4.37 5.97
N GLY A 191 -12.06 -5.10 6.21
CA GLY A 191 -13.08 -5.31 5.18
C GLY A 191 -12.67 -6.23 4.04
N ILE A 192 -11.64 -7.07 4.24
CA ILE A 192 -11.13 -8.00 3.24
C ILE A 192 -12.26 -8.79 2.55
N ASP A 193 -12.19 -8.90 1.23
CA ASP A 193 -13.02 -9.82 0.48
C ASP A 193 -12.61 -11.27 0.74
N PHE A 194 -13.24 -11.91 1.72
CA PHE A 194 -12.98 -13.31 2.06
C PHE A 194 -13.16 -14.26 0.88
N LYS A 195 -14.04 -13.94 -0.07
CA LYS A 195 -14.22 -14.76 -1.26
C LYS A 195 -12.95 -14.76 -2.10
N ARG A 196 -12.43 -13.57 -2.44
CA ARG A 196 -11.17 -13.44 -3.21
C ARG A 196 -9.99 -14.02 -2.45
N ALA A 197 -9.87 -13.75 -1.16
CA ALA A 197 -8.83 -14.29 -0.29
C ALA A 197 -8.82 -15.83 -0.25
N MET A 198 -10.01 -16.44 -0.11
CA MET A 198 -10.15 -17.90 -0.14
C MET A 198 -9.83 -18.49 -1.51
N GLU A 199 -10.22 -17.83 -2.61
CA GLU A 199 -9.87 -18.25 -3.97
C GLU A 199 -8.34 -18.26 -4.16
N LEU A 200 -7.64 -17.21 -3.77
CA LEU A 200 -6.18 -17.11 -3.86
C LEU A 200 -5.48 -18.26 -3.12
N LEU A 201 -5.90 -18.57 -1.89
CA LEU A 201 -5.33 -19.66 -1.10
C LEU A 201 -5.67 -21.04 -1.68
N THR A 202 -6.91 -21.25 -2.13
CA THR A 202 -7.32 -22.54 -2.70
C THR A 202 -6.64 -22.82 -4.05
N ASN A 203 -6.31 -21.77 -4.83
CA ASN A 203 -5.58 -21.92 -6.10
C ASN A 203 -4.12 -22.35 -5.92
N ILE A 204 -3.52 -22.14 -4.75
CA ILE A 204 -2.22 -22.74 -4.38
C ILE A 204 -2.35 -24.27 -4.21
N GLY A 205 -3.54 -24.72 -3.84
CA GLY A 205 -3.82 -26.13 -3.46
C GLY A 205 -3.65 -26.34 -1.96
N ILE A 206 -4.69 -26.84 -1.30
CA ILE A 206 -4.73 -26.99 0.18
C ILE A 206 -3.54 -27.78 0.71
N ASP A 207 -3.10 -28.81 0.00
CA ASP A 207 -1.98 -29.68 0.41
C ASP A 207 -0.61 -28.99 0.30
N ASN A 208 -0.53 -27.83 -0.38
CA ASN A 208 0.68 -27.02 -0.52
C ASN A 208 0.71 -25.83 0.45
N LEU A 209 -0.35 -25.61 1.24
CA LEU A 209 -0.40 -24.50 2.19
C LEU A 209 0.44 -24.83 3.42
N SER A 210 1.23 -23.85 3.86
CA SER A 210 1.91 -23.93 5.14
C SER A 210 0.91 -23.93 6.33
N PRO A 211 1.32 -24.35 7.53
CA PRO A 211 0.47 -24.29 8.72
C PRO A 211 -0.16 -22.92 8.97
N THR A 212 0.59 -21.87 8.70
CA THR A 212 0.13 -20.47 8.90
C THR A 212 -0.94 -20.09 7.87
N LEU A 213 -0.79 -20.49 6.61
CA LEU A 213 -1.77 -20.26 5.55
C LEU A 213 -3.02 -21.13 5.74
N LEU A 214 -2.88 -22.38 6.20
CA LEU A 214 -4.01 -23.22 6.60
C LEU A 214 -4.82 -22.58 7.73
N SER A 215 -4.13 -22.02 8.73
CA SER A 215 -4.78 -21.28 9.83
C SER A 215 -5.53 -20.04 9.34
N ALA A 216 -4.96 -19.29 8.37
CA ALA A 216 -5.60 -18.14 7.76
C ALA A 216 -6.87 -18.55 6.99
N LEU A 217 -6.81 -19.60 6.16
CA LEU A 217 -7.96 -20.11 5.42
C LEU A 217 -9.05 -20.63 6.36
N GLY A 218 -8.67 -21.38 7.42
CA GLY A 218 -9.61 -21.86 8.44
C GLY A 218 -10.33 -20.72 9.17
N ARG A 219 -9.63 -19.60 9.46
CA ARG A 219 -10.24 -18.39 10.01
C ARG A 219 -11.29 -17.82 9.05
N MET A 220 -11.01 -17.73 7.76
CA MET A 220 -11.96 -17.23 6.76
C MET A 220 -13.18 -18.13 6.67
N TYR A 221 -13.00 -19.46 6.73
CA TYR A 221 -14.12 -20.40 6.75
C TYR A 221 -15.00 -20.23 8.00
N ASN A 222 -14.38 -20.01 9.18
CA ASN A 222 -15.13 -19.67 10.39
C ASN A 222 -15.96 -18.39 10.22
N ASN A 223 -15.36 -17.34 9.67
CA ASN A 223 -16.02 -16.04 9.50
C ASN A 223 -17.14 -16.07 8.44
N THR A 224 -17.12 -17.06 7.56
CA THR A 224 -18.16 -17.26 6.52
C THR A 224 -19.15 -18.39 6.84
N GLY A 225 -19.17 -18.90 8.10
CA GLY A 225 -20.13 -19.93 8.54
C GLY A 225 -19.78 -21.35 8.09
N ARG A 226 -18.57 -21.59 7.58
CA ARG A 226 -18.11 -22.90 7.07
C ARG A 226 -17.33 -23.67 8.14
N ALA A 227 -17.94 -23.87 9.31
CA ALA A 227 -17.28 -24.39 10.50
C ALA A 227 -16.71 -25.82 10.31
N ALA A 228 -17.43 -26.71 9.60
CA ALA A 228 -16.96 -28.07 9.33
C ALA A 228 -15.65 -28.08 8.51
N GLU A 229 -15.59 -27.24 7.48
CA GLU A 229 -14.43 -27.11 6.60
C GLU A 229 -13.27 -26.43 7.32
N ALA A 230 -13.56 -25.48 8.20
CA ALA A 230 -12.53 -24.86 9.06
C ALA A 230 -11.87 -25.90 9.97
N ILE A 231 -12.63 -26.82 10.58
CA ILE A 231 -12.09 -27.90 11.43
C ILE A 231 -11.18 -28.80 10.61
N ASP A 232 -11.59 -29.23 9.41
CA ASP A 232 -10.76 -30.07 8.54
C ASP A 232 -9.40 -29.42 8.24
N LEU A 233 -9.37 -28.11 8.00
CA LEU A 233 -8.11 -27.35 7.80
C LEU A 233 -7.27 -27.28 9.06
N PHE A 234 -7.88 -26.98 10.21
CA PHE A 234 -7.14 -26.89 11.48
C PHE A 234 -6.54 -28.24 11.88
N GLU A 235 -7.24 -29.34 11.64
CA GLU A 235 -6.76 -30.69 11.95
C GLU A 235 -5.57 -31.12 11.08
N ARG A 236 -5.38 -30.54 9.89
CA ARG A 236 -4.20 -30.77 9.04
C ARG A 236 -2.93 -30.11 9.59
N ILE A 237 -3.07 -29.17 10.54
CA ILE A 237 -1.92 -28.50 11.15
C ILE A 237 -1.28 -29.40 12.19
N ASP A 238 0.01 -29.71 11.99
CA ASP A 238 0.80 -30.51 12.92
C ASP A 238 0.79 -29.92 14.34
N GLU A 239 0.82 -30.77 15.35
CA GLU A 239 0.76 -30.38 16.76
C GLU A 239 1.87 -29.38 17.13
N ALA A 240 3.05 -29.50 16.53
CA ALA A 240 4.18 -28.59 16.76
C ALA A 240 3.93 -27.15 16.27
N HIS A 241 2.95 -26.94 15.39
CA HIS A 241 2.58 -25.63 14.82
C HIS A 241 1.25 -25.09 15.39
N ARG A 242 0.67 -25.78 16.40
CA ARG A 242 -0.58 -25.35 17.04
C ARG A 242 -0.28 -24.39 18.17
N ASP A 243 -0.54 -23.11 17.91
CA ASP A 243 -0.45 -22.03 18.90
C ASP A 243 -1.80 -21.78 19.61
N TRP A 244 -1.86 -20.79 20.50
CA TRP A 244 -3.10 -20.41 21.19
C TRP A 244 -4.21 -20.00 20.22
N SER A 245 -3.85 -19.36 19.10
CA SER A 245 -4.80 -18.91 18.08
C SER A 245 -5.45 -20.10 17.37
N TRP A 246 -4.69 -21.18 17.13
CA TRP A 246 -5.22 -22.45 16.64
C TRP A 246 -6.29 -23.02 17.59
N TYR A 247 -5.96 -23.13 18.90
CA TYR A 247 -6.90 -23.67 19.90
C TYR A 247 -8.18 -22.84 19.99
N TYR A 248 -8.06 -21.51 19.97
CA TYR A 248 -9.21 -20.61 20.00
C TYR A 248 -10.10 -20.78 18.78
N ARG A 249 -9.53 -20.74 17.58
CA ARG A 249 -10.26 -20.81 16.30
C ARG A 249 -10.87 -22.19 16.05
N CYS A 250 -10.16 -23.28 16.33
CA CYS A 250 -10.65 -24.63 16.23
C CYS A 250 -11.79 -24.88 17.25
N GLY A 251 -11.60 -24.42 18.50
CA GLY A 251 -12.64 -24.48 19.52
C GLY A 251 -13.90 -23.68 19.15
N TYR A 252 -13.75 -22.51 18.54
CA TYR A 252 -14.86 -21.72 18.03
C TYR A 252 -15.63 -22.45 16.93
N ALA A 253 -14.94 -23.05 15.94
CA ALA A 253 -15.56 -23.84 14.88
C ALA A 253 -16.37 -25.01 15.43
N HIS A 254 -15.84 -25.75 16.40
CA HIS A 254 -16.58 -26.80 17.08
C HIS A 254 -17.80 -26.32 17.84
N ALA A 255 -17.73 -25.13 18.44
CA ALA A 255 -18.88 -24.53 19.12
C ALA A 255 -19.98 -24.12 18.13
N MET A 256 -19.62 -23.59 16.97
CA MET A 256 -20.58 -23.24 15.90
C MET A 256 -21.34 -24.48 15.43
N LEU A 257 -20.63 -25.58 15.10
CA LEU A 257 -21.28 -26.83 14.66
C LEU A 257 -22.24 -27.45 15.68
N ARG A 258 -22.05 -27.19 16.97
CA ARG A 258 -22.96 -27.70 18.03
C ARG A 258 -24.21 -26.84 18.20
N SER A 259 -24.21 -25.63 17.66
CA SER A 259 -25.32 -24.68 17.77
C SER A 259 -26.25 -24.71 16.57
N GLU A 260 -25.91 -25.42 15.50
CA GLU A 260 -26.76 -25.78 14.35
C GLU A 260 -27.56 -27.05 14.64
#